data_0128c2acc0925a4f110696d64650e532
#
_entry.id   0128c2acc0925a4f110696d64650e532
#
_cell.length_a   1.000
_cell.length_b   1.000
_cell.length_c   1.000
_cell.angle_alpha   90.00
_cell.angle_beta   90.00
_cell.angle_gamma   90.00
#
_symmetry.space_group_name_H-M   'P 1'
#
loop_
_entity.id
_entity.type
_entity.pdbx_description
1 polymer ?
#
loop_
_entity_poly.entity_id
_entity_poly.type
_entity_poly.pdbx_seq_one_letter_code
_entity_poly.pdbx_strand_id
1 'polypeptide(L)'
;MSGTSELKIYNSLTSRKELFKPLQKNNVGIYVCGPTVYNKVHLGNCRTFISFDLIVRYLRHLGYNVRYVRNITDVGHLEDDSDDGEDRIAKKARLENIEPMEVVKKYSDDFHKTLREFKVLPPNIEPTATGHIIEQIDLIKKLIDSGFAYEVNGSVYFDIKKYCESYEYGILSNRKLEELIKNTRDLSGQSEKKEPFDFALWKKASKNHIMKWNSPWGQGFPGWHIECTAMSLKYLGNQFDIHGGGIDLKFPHHECEIAQGTALNSVPPVKTWMHTNMLTLNGKKMAKSTGNNILPEELFSGTNKNISEAFSPVVTRFFMMQAHYRNQLDISQDALNASKKGYQRLIKGYKFIDNLSSDYIGKSIFDVNEVISKFYYAMNDDFNTPVLIKELFEALKRIKGLSINKDFINKDDLKKLQNTFRVFLFDILGFEVVEDKNDSDEYLNKTVSLLIELRENARKNNDFKKADEIRENLLSIGIILKDNKNGTRFQLK
;
A
#
# COMPACT_ATOMS: atom_id res chain seq x y z
N MET A 1 -9.06 -26.56 -10.67
CA MET A 1 -9.43 -25.91 -9.38
C MET A 1 -10.96 -25.82 -9.31
N SER A 2 -11.63 -26.92 -9.03
CA SER A 2 -13.09 -27.00 -8.91
C SER A 2 -13.45 -26.77 -7.43
N GLY A 3 -14.12 -25.67 -7.12
CA GLY A 3 -14.67 -25.39 -5.80
C GLY A 3 -14.29 -24.04 -5.18
N THR A 4 -13.58 -23.15 -5.90
CA THR A 4 -13.32 -21.78 -5.41
C THR A 4 -14.48 -20.88 -5.80
N SER A 5 -14.98 -20.10 -4.84
CA SER A 5 -15.96 -19.03 -5.10
C SER A 5 -15.41 -18.06 -6.15
N GLU A 6 -16.29 -17.50 -7.00
CA GLU A 6 -15.88 -16.50 -7.98
C GLU A 6 -15.43 -15.21 -7.27
N LEU A 7 -14.42 -14.53 -7.82
CA LEU A 7 -13.94 -13.25 -7.29
C LEU A 7 -15.01 -12.16 -7.46
N LYS A 8 -15.40 -11.53 -6.37
CA LYS A 8 -16.26 -10.35 -6.34
C LYS A 8 -15.47 -9.16 -5.83
N ILE A 9 -15.60 -8.01 -6.49
CA ILE A 9 -14.91 -6.76 -6.12
C ILE A 9 -15.96 -5.68 -5.88
N TYR A 10 -15.79 -4.91 -4.83
CA TYR A 10 -16.64 -3.75 -4.58
C TYR A 10 -16.27 -2.62 -5.54
N ASN A 11 -17.26 -2.20 -6.32
CA ASN A 11 -17.12 -1.08 -7.23
C ASN A 11 -17.66 0.20 -6.57
N SER A 12 -16.82 1.18 -6.35
CA SER A 12 -17.21 2.46 -5.74
C SER A 12 -18.18 3.26 -6.59
N LEU A 13 -18.22 3.01 -7.91
CA LEU A 13 -19.14 3.66 -8.83
C LEU A 13 -20.58 3.18 -8.60
N THR A 14 -20.77 1.86 -8.50
CA THR A 14 -22.10 1.26 -8.31
C THR A 14 -22.46 1.05 -6.85
N SER A 15 -21.48 1.23 -5.95
CA SER A 15 -21.60 0.97 -4.51
C SER A 15 -22.02 -0.48 -4.17
N ARG A 16 -21.61 -1.46 -4.99
CA ARG A 16 -21.95 -2.88 -4.87
C ARG A 16 -20.74 -3.78 -5.09
N LYS A 17 -20.77 -4.98 -4.52
CA LYS A 17 -19.85 -6.06 -4.88
C LYS A 17 -20.31 -6.70 -6.17
N GLU A 18 -19.48 -6.70 -7.18
CA GLU A 18 -19.76 -7.22 -8.51
C GLU A 18 -18.83 -8.39 -8.83
N LEU A 19 -19.32 -9.34 -9.62
CA LEU A 19 -18.50 -10.42 -10.14
C LEU A 19 -17.41 -9.83 -11.06
N PHE A 20 -16.17 -10.08 -10.72
CA PHE A 20 -15.04 -9.59 -11.50
C PHE A 20 -14.90 -10.38 -12.82
N LYS A 21 -15.03 -9.67 -13.92
CA LYS A 21 -14.80 -10.19 -15.27
C LYS A 21 -13.90 -9.20 -16.00
N PRO A 22 -12.65 -9.55 -16.33
CA PRO A 22 -11.76 -8.65 -17.04
C PRO A 22 -12.32 -8.34 -18.44
N LEU A 23 -11.97 -7.15 -18.96
CA LEU A 23 -12.35 -6.72 -20.32
C LEU A 23 -11.73 -7.63 -21.38
N GLN A 24 -10.51 -8.08 -21.15
CA GLN A 24 -9.81 -9.01 -22.00
C GLN A 24 -9.56 -10.32 -21.21
N LYS A 25 -9.93 -11.44 -21.78
CA LYS A 25 -9.74 -12.75 -21.14
C LYS A 25 -8.31 -12.92 -20.63
N ASN A 26 -8.16 -13.24 -19.36
CA ASN A 26 -6.89 -13.46 -18.64
C ASN A 26 -5.96 -12.23 -18.51
N ASN A 27 -6.32 -11.06 -19.05
CA ASN A 27 -5.54 -9.83 -18.89
C ASN A 27 -6.30 -8.83 -18.04
N VAL A 28 -5.60 -8.16 -17.12
CA VAL A 28 -6.19 -7.16 -16.23
C VAL A 28 -5.32 -5.90 -16.27
N GLY A 29 -5.93 -4.79 -16.66
CA GLY A 29 -5.33 -3.46 -16.60
C GLY A 29 -5.68 -2.78 -15.29
N ILE A 30 -4.67 -2.37 -14.52
CA ILE A 30 -4.84 -1.64 -13.25
C ILE A 30 -4.07 -0.33 -13.31
N TYR A 31 -4.75 0.78 -13.01
CA TYR A 31 -4.12 2.07 -12.77
C TYR A 31 -4.33 2.49 -11.33
N VAL A 32 -3.28 2.94 -10.66
CA VAL A 32 -3.36 3.49 -9.29
C VAL A 32 -2.70 4.85 -9.26
N CYS A 33 -3.43 5.86 -8.79
CA CYS A 33 -2.87 7.19 -8.60
C CYS A 33 -1.67 7.14 -7.64
N GLY A 34 -0.54 7.64 -8.12
CA GLY A 34 0.70 7.72 -7.37
C GLY A 34 0.79 8.97 -6.49
N PRO A 35 1.91 9.17 -5.82
CA PRO A 35 2.11 10.34 -4.96
C PRO A 35 2.49 11.58 -5.76
N THR A 36 2.17 12.77 -5.21
CA THR A 36 2.85 14.00 -5.58
C THR A 36 4.16 14.10 -4.81
N VAL A 37 5.28 14.14 -5.54
CA VAL A 37 6.63 13.98 -4.96
C VAL A 37 7.27 15.30 -4.53
N TYR A 38 6.60 16.05 -3.66
CA TYR A 38 7.14 17.27 -3.03
C TYR A 38 7.53 17.06 -1.57
N ASN A 39 7.20 15.90 -0.99
CA ASN A 39 7.46 15.58 0.41
C ASN A 39 7.43 14.07 0.65
N LYS A 40 7.98 13.61 1.81
CA LYS A 40 7.89 12.21 2.23
C LYS A 40 6.44 11.75 2.36
N VAL A 41 6.18 10.51 1.96
CA VAL A 41 4.88 9.87 2.15
C VAL A 41 4.67 9.51 3.62
N HIS A 42 3.46 9.70 4.13
CA HIS A 42 3.08 9.24 5.47
C HIS A 42 2.40 7.86 5.41
N LEU A 43 2.22 7.22 6.56
CA LEU A 43 1.62 5.87 6.63
C LEU A 43 0.25 5.76 5.97
N GLY A 44 -0.56 6.83 5.98
CA GLY A 44 -1.86 6.86 5.30
C GLY A 44 -1.73 6.66 3.79
N ASN A 45 -0.72 7.26 3.15
CA ASN A 45 -0.44 7.02 1.73
C ASN A 45 0.04 5.57 1.51
N CYS A 46 0.93 5.07 2.38
CA CYS A 46 1.45 3.71 2.27
C CYS A 46 0.35 2.65 2.33
N ARG A 47 -0.73 2.89 3.10
CA ARG A 47 -1.87 1.98 3.18
C ARG A 47 -2.51 1.73 1.81
N THR A 48 -2.66 2.77 1.00
CA THR A 48 -3.18 2.63 -0.37
C THR A 48 -2.30 1.71 -1.20
N PHE A 49 -0.99 1.94 -1.23
CA PHE A 49 -0.08 1.12 -2.04
C PHE A 49 0.05 -0.31 -1.53
N ILE A 50 0.01 -0.54 -0.21
CA ILE A 50 -0.03 -1.88 0.39
C ILE A 50 -1.32 -2.63 0.01
N SER A 51 -2.46 -1.94 -0.01
CA SER A 51 -3.74 -2.54 -0.40
C SER A 51 -3.75 -2.94 -1.88
N PHE A 52 -3.24 -2.08 -2.77
CA PHE A 52 -3.17 -2.40 -4.19
C PHE A 52 -2.08 -3.45 -4.51
N ASP A 53 -1.00 -3.49 -3.75
CA ASP A 53 -0.02 -4.59 -3.83
C ASP A 53 -0.66 -5.95 -3.54
N LEU A 54 -1.48 -6.04 -2.49
CA LEU A 54 -2.25 -7.24 -2.18
C LEU A 54 -3.16 -7.65 -3.34
N ILE A 55 -3.91 -6.68 -3.91
CA ILE A 55 -4.82 -6.92 -5.03
C ILE A 55 -4.06 -7.44 -6.25
N VAL A 56 -2.95 -6.80 -6.62
CA VAL A 56 -2.10 -7.22 -7.74
C VAL A 56 -1.53 -8.62 -7.50
N ARG A 57 -1.01 -8.91 -6.31
CA ARG A 57 -0.49 -10.23 -5.94
C ARG A 57 -1.56 -11.30 -6.05
N TYR A 58 -2.75 -11.03 -5.54
CA TYR A 58 -3.83 -12.02 -5.55
C TYR A 58 -4.37 -12.25 -6.97
N LEU A 59 -4.54 -11.22 -7.78
CA LEU A 59 -4.93 -11.38 -9.20
C LEU A 59 -3.89 -12.19 -9.99
N ARG A 60 -2.60 -11.94 -9.78
CA ARG A 60 -1.52 -12.76 -10.37
C ARG A 60 -1.57 -14.21 -9.89
N HIS A 61 -1.84 -14.43 -8.61
CA HIS A 61 -2.02 -15.78 -8.03
C HIS A 61 -3.20 -16.52 -8.66
N LEU A 62 -4.29 -15.83 -9.00
CA LEU A 62 -5.44 -16.41 -9.73
C LEU A 62 -5.12 -16.70 -11.21
N GLY A 63 -3.93 -16.37 -11.68
CA GLY A 63 -3.46 -16.64 -13.05
C GLY A 63 -3.75 -15.51 -14.05
N TYR A 64 -4.17 -14.32 -13.60
CA TYR A 64 -4.30 -13.17 -14.47
C TYR A 64 -2.93 -12.57 -14.82
N ASN A 65 -2.78 -12.17 -16.09
CA ASN A 65 -1.68 -11.33 -16.54
C ASN A 65 -2.02 -9.87 -16.20
N VAL A 66 -1.45 -9.35 -15.12
CA VAL A 66 -1.76 -8.01 -14.59
C VAL A 66 -0.77 -6.99 -15.12
N ARG A 67 -1.26 -6.00 -15.89
CA ARG A 67 -0.53 -4.78 -16.24
C ARG A 67 -0.85 -3.70 -15.21
N TYR A 68 0.06 -3.51 -14.28
CA TYR A 68 -0.06 -2.52 -13.21
C TYR A 68 0.68 -1.24 -13.59
N VAL A 69 -0.05 -0.12 -13.64
CA VAL A 69 0.46 1.23 -13.91
C VAL A 69 0.25 2.09 -12.66
N ARG A 70 1.26 2.82 -12.26
CA ARG A 70 1.19 3.79 -11.15
C ARG A 70 2.03 4.99 -11.54
N ASN A 71 1.43 6.18 -11.54
CA ASN A 71 2.16 7.40 -11.90
C ASN A 71 2.98 7.99 -10.76
N ILE A 72 3.85 8.93 -11.13
CA ILE A 72 4.45 9.93 -10.25
C ILE A 72 3.95 11.29 -10.72
N THR A 73 3.26 12.04 -9.83
CA THR A 73 2.89 13.42 -10.09
C THR A 73 4.05 14.32 -9.69
N ASP A 74 4.75 14.81 -10.71
CA ASP A 74 5.97 15.62 -10.59
C ASP A 74 5.79 17.06 -11.10
N VAL A 75 4.54 17.51 -11.30
CA VAL A 75 4.16 18.87 -11.72
C VAL A 75 2.67 19.13 -11.46
N GLY A 76 2.22 20.37 -11.51
CA GLY A 76 0.80 20.73 -11.68
C GLY A 76 -0.09 20.61 -10.45
N HIS A 77 0.43 20.25 -9.30
CA HIS A 77 -0.36 20.15 -8.06
C HIS A 77 -0.27 21.45 -7.26
N LEU A 78 -1.24 22.32 -7.46
CA LEU A 78 -1.33 23.62 -6.79
C LEU A 78 -1.71 23.49 -5.30
N GLU A 79 -1.36 24.50 -4.50
CA GLU A 79 -1.79 24.58 -3.10
C GLU A 79 -3.32 24.80 -3.01
N ASP A 80 -3.93 24.21 -2.00
CA ASP A 80 -5.35 24.36 -1.64
C ASP A 80 -6.37 23.94 -2.72
N ASP A 81 -5.93 23.17 -3.74
CA ASP A 81 -6.74 22.81 -4.90
C ASP A 81 -7.39 24.04 -5.57
N SER A 82 -6.84 25.25 -5.31
CA SER A 82 -7.23 26.51 -5.91
C SER A 82 -6.46 26.72 -7.21
N ASP A 83 -7.10 27.36 -8.17
CA ASP A 83 -6.48 27.62 -9.48
C ASP A 83 -5.35 28.67 -9.46
N ASP A 84 -5.13 29.35 -8.33
CA ASP A 84 -4.15 30.44 -8.17
C ASP A 84 -3.03 30.09 -7.18
N GLY A 85 -2.99 28.87 -6.65
CA GLY A 85 -1.94 28.41 -5.72
C GLY A 85 -0.57 28.28 -6.39
N GLU A 86 0.50 28.39 -5.61
CA GLU A 86 1.85 28.04 -6.07
C GLU A 86 1.95 26.51 -6.25
N ASP A 87 2.63 26.04 -7.28
CA ASP A 87 2.93 24.61 -7.44
C ASP A 87 3.74 24.10 -6.23
N ARG A 88 3.30 22.99 -5.62
CA ARG A 88 3.88 22.46 -4.37
C ARG A 88 5.34 22.05 -4.52
N ILE A 89 5.75 21.59 -5.71
CA ILE A 89 7.13 21.21 -6.00
C ILE A 89 7.98 22.46 -6.16
N ALA A 90 7.50 23.46 -6.92
CA ALA A 90 8.18 24.74 -7.10
C ALA A 90 8.35 25.47 -5.77
N LYS A 91 7.31 25.50 -4.93
CA LYS A 91 7.40 26.07 -3.57
C LYS A 91 8.45 25.35 -2.72
N LYS A 92 8.48 24.04 -2.75
CA LYS A 92 9.43 23.24 -2.00
C LYS A 92 10.87 23.50 -2.47
N ALA A 93 11.08 23.56 -3.79
CA ALA A 93 12.36 23.86 -4.41
C ALA A 93 12.87 25.25 -3.97
N ARG A 94 12.00 26.27 -4.01
CA ARG A 94 12.32 27.61 -3.55
C ARG A 94 12.69 27.66 -2.05
N LEU A 95 11.94 26.94 -1.20
CA LEU A 95 12.20 26.88 0.24
C LEU A 95 13.51 26.14 0.58
N GLU A 96 13.89 25.13 -0.19
CA GLU A 96 15.13 24.39 0.00
C GLU A 96 16.30 24.95 -0.83
N ASN A 97 16.06 25.98 -1.66
CA ASN A 97 17.03 26.61 -2.57
C ASN A 97 17.71 25.59 -3.51
N ILE A 98 16.91 24.73 -4.14
CA ILE A 98 17.30 23.70 -5.11
C ILE A 98 16.38 23.74 -6.33
N GLU A 99 16.74 23.02 -7.39
CA GLU A 99 15.89 22.91 -8.59
C GLU A 99 14.67 22.00 -8.35
N PRO A 100 13.51 22.27 -8.98
CA PRO A 100 12.31 21.44 -8.85
C PRO A 100 12.57 19.96 -9.10
N MET A 101 13.37 19.61 -10.11
CA MET A 101 13.68 18.22 -10.45
C MET A 101 14.59 17.53 -9.42
N GLU A 102 15.35 18.29 -8.62
CA GLU A 102 16.08 17.73 -7.46
C GLU A 102 15.07 17.35 -6.35
N VAL A 103 14.05 18.18 -6.10
CA VAL A 103 12.95 17.84 -5.19
C VAL A 103 12.25 16.56 -5.64
N VAL A 104 11.86 16.50 -6.93
CA VAL A 104 11.23 15.32 -7.53
C VAL A 104 12.08 14.07 -7.33
N LYS A 105 13.36 14.14 -7.68
CA LYS A 105 14.27 12.99 -7.51
C LYS A 105 14.36 12.55 -6.06
N LYS A 106 14.63 13.47 -5.14
CA LYS A 106 14.77 13.21 -3.70
C LYS A 106 13.57 12.46 -3.13
N TYR A 107 12.36 12.95 -3.39
CA TYR A 107 11.14 12.36 -2.81
C TYR A 107 10.63 11.15 -3.57
N SER A 108 10.94 11.00 -4.85
CA SER A 108 10.70 9.75 -5.59
C SER A 108 11.58 8.62 -5.08
N ASP A 109 12.87 8.88 -4.84
CA ASP A 109 13.80 7.88 -4.29
C ASP A 109 13.35 7.44 -2.87
N ASP A 110 12.93 8.39 -2.02
CA ASP A 110 12.40 8.13 -0.68
C ASP A 110 11.10 7.30 -0.73
N PHE A 111 10.19 7.62 -1.63
CA PHE A 111 8.97 6.87 -1.88
C PHE A 111 9.26 5.43 -2.28
N HIS A 112 10.13 5.22 -3.26
CA HIS A 112 10.51 3.89 -3.70
C HIS A 112 11.22 3.09 -2.60
N LYS A 113 12.09 3.73 -1.81
CA LYS A 113 12.72 3.10 -0.64
C LYS A 113 11.67 2.64 0.35
N THR A 114 10.75 3.52 0.74
CA THR A 114 9.66 3.21 1.67
C THR A 114 8.80 2.03 1.19
N LEU A 115 8.43 2.00 -0.08
CA LEU A 115 7.64 0.90 -0.63
C LEU A 115 8.41 -0.43 -0.64
N ARG A 116 9.73 -0.40 -0.92
CA ARG A 116 10.58 -1.61 -0.83
C ARG A 116 10.66 -2.13 0.60
N GLU A 117 10.74 -1.26 1.61
CA GLU A 117 10.71 -1.66 3.02
C GLU A 117 9.40 -2.37 3.37
N PHE A 118 8.28 -1.92 2.84
CA PHE A 118 6.98 -2.60 2.95
C PHE A 118 6.81 -3.82 2.04
N LYS A 119 7.80 -4.21 1.22
CA LYS A 119 7.73 -5.30 0.23
C LYS A 119 6.61 -5.11 -0.79
N VAL A 120 6.26 -3.87 -1.10
CA VAL A 120 5.33 -3.54 -2.17
C VAL A 120 6.02 -3.79 -3.52
N LEU A 121 5.36 -4.55 -4.39
CA LEU A 121 5.86 -4.82 -5.74
C LEU A 121 5.89 -3.54 -6.58
N PRO A 122 6.93 -3.35 -7.40
CA PRO A 122 6.94 -2.23 -8.34
C PRO A 122 5.83 -2.41 -9.39
N PRO A 123 5.31 -1.30 -9.95
CA PRO A 123 4.41 -1.38 -11.09
C PRO A 123 5.16 -1.87 -12.34
N ASN A 124 4.42 -2.32 -13.35
CA ASN A 124 5.00 -2.65 -14.66
C ASN A 124 5.43 -1.38 -15.40
N ILE A 125 4.69 -0.29 -15.22
CA ILE A 125 4.93 1.01 -15.84
C ILE A 125 4.71 2.09 -14.78
N GLU A 126 5.70 2.98 -14.62
CA GLU A 126 5.62 4.10 -13.68
C GLU A 126 5.86 5.42 -14.43
N PRO A 127 4.83 5.95 -15.10
CA PRO A 127 4.95 7.18 -15.88
C PRO A 127 4.98 8.41 -14.99
N THR A 128 5.67 9.47 -15.44
CA THR A 128 5.65 10.78 -14.79
C THR A 128 4.78 11.77 -15.56
N ALA A 129 4.17 12.73 -14.88
CA ALA A 129 3.36 13.75 -15.50
C ALA A 129 4.20 14.62 -16.48
N THR A 130 5.42 15.01 -16.08
CA THR A 130 6.35 15.78 -16.95
C THR A 130 6.78 15.00 -18.18
N GLY A 131 6.92 13.68 -18.09
CA GLY A 131 7.24 12.80 -19.22
C GLY A 131 6.09 12.62 -20.22
N HIS A 132 4.89 13.16 -19.93
CA HIS A 132 3.66 12.96 -20.72
C HIS A 132 2.97 14.27 -21.10
N ILE A 133 3.71 15.39 -21.13
CA ILE A 133 3.18 16.72 -21.52
C ILE A 133 2.57 16.70 -22.92
N ILE A 134 3.17 16.00 -23.86
CA ILE A 134 2.66 15.92 -25.24
C ILE A 134 1.30 15.22 -25.26
N GLU A 135 1.17 14.10 -24.59
CA GLU A 135 -0.07 13.34 -24.51
C GLU A 135 -1.18 14.14 -23.82
N GLN A 136 -0.84 14.89 -22.78
CA GLN A 136 -1.79 15.76 -22.09
C GLN A 136 -2.27 16.89 -23.02
N ILE A 137 -1.37 17.57 -23.73
CA ILE A 137 -1.72 18.61 -24.70
C ILE A 137 -2.62 18.04 -25.81
N ASP A 138 -2.30 16.87 -26.36
CA ASP A 138 -3.10 16.24 -27.42
C ASP A 138 -4.48 15.82 -26.93
N LEU A 139 -4.58 15.40 -25.67
CA LEU A 139 -5.86 15.05 -25.06
C LEU A 139 -6.73 16.28 -24.83
N ILE A 140 -6.13 17.39 -24.37
CA ILE A 140 -6.81 18.68 -24.19
C ILE A 140 -7.32 19.23 -25.54
N LYS A 141 -6.52 19.14 -26.60
CA LYS A 141 -6.98 19.51 -27.97
C LYS A 141 -8.25 18.75 -28.36
N LYS A 142 -8.24 17.41 -28.17
CA LYS A 142 -9.42 16.58 -28.47
C LYS A 142 -10.65 16.99 -27.66
N LEU A 143 -10.47 17.38 -26.38
CA LEU A 143 -11.57 17.86 -25.54
C LEU A 143 -12.11 19.22 -26.05
N ILE A 144 -11.24 20.12 -26.52
CA ILE A 144 -11.65 21.41 -27.15
C ILE A 144 -12.40 21.11 -28.44
N ASP A 145 -11.84 20.28 -29.32
CA ASP A 145 -12.44 19.95 -30.63
C ASP A 145 -13.81 19.29 -30.47
N SER A 146 -14.01 18.52 -29.40
CA SER A 146 -15.30 17.89 -29.04
C SER A 146 -16.27 18.86 -28.35
N GLY A 147 -15.84 20.07 -28.01
CA GLY A 147 -16.67 21.09 -27.36
C GLY A 147 -16.81 20.93 -25.85
N PHE A 148 -16.07 20.01 -25.21
CA PHE A 148 -16.09 19.80 -23.74
C PHE A 148 -15.03 20.60 -22.99
N ALA A 149 -14.20 21.37 -23.68
CA ALA A 149 -13.24 22.27 -23.06
C ALA A 149 -13.18 23.60 -23.82
N TYR A 150 -12.73 24.65 -23.15
CA TYR A 150 -12.59 25.99 -23.69
C TYR A 150 -11.34 26.69 -23.20
N GLU A 151 -10.80 27.59 -24.04
CA GLU A 151 -9.65 28.42 -23.71
C GLU A 151 -10.09 29.80 -23.19
N VAL A 152 -9.42 30.29 -22.15
CA VAL A 152 -9.52 31.67 -21.67
C VAL A 152 -8.14 32.18 -21.27
N ASN A 153 -7.67 33.29 -21.88
CA ASN A 153 -6.43 33.96 -21.53
C ASN A 153 -5.17 33.07 -21.50
N GLY A 154 -5.14 31.96 -22.26
CA GLY A 154 -4.04 31.00 -22.30
C GLY A 154 -4.14 29.87 -21.29
N SER A 155 -5.22 29.80 -20.51
CA SER A 155 -5.62 28.66 -19.70
C SER A 155 -6.72 27.88 -20.39
N VAL A 156 -6.84 26.57 -20.14
CA VAL A 156 -7.91 25.72 -20.68
C VAL A 156 -8.66 25.05 -19.54
N TYR A 157 -9.97 25.12 -19.61
CA TYR A 157 -10.88 24.55 -18.61
C TYR A 157 -11.81 23.52 -19.22
N PHE A 158 -12.17 22.49 -18.44
CA PHE A 158 -13.22 21.54 -18.79
C PHE A 158 -14.59 22.16 -18.48
N ASP A 159 -15.50 22.12 -19.47
CA ASP A 159 -16.85 22.68 -19.40
C ASP A 159 -17.82 21.62 -18.83
N ILE A 160 -18.02 21.64 -17.49
CA ILE A 160 -18.90 20.69 -16.81
C ILE A 160 -20.36 20.87 -17.25
N LYS A 161 -20.81 22.11 -17.47
CA LYS A 161 -22.18 22.38 -17.92
C LYS A 161 -22.43 21.75 -19.29
N LYS A 162 -21.50 21.90 -20.22
CA LYS A 162 -21.55 21.25 -21.52
C LYS A 162 -21.53 19.75 -21.45
N TYR A 163 -20.71 19.20 -20.57
CA TYR A 163 -20.64 17.76 -20.31
C TYR A 163 -22.00 17.22 -19.80
N CYS A 164 -22.66 17.96 -18.92
CA CYS A 164 -23.94 17.58 -18.34
C CYS A 164 -25.12 17.63 -19.34
N GLU A 165 -24.96 18.19 -20.54
CA GLU A 165 -25.96 18.08 -21.61
C GLU A 165 -26.10 16.63 -22.12
N SER A 166 -25.05 15.81 -22.03
CA SER A 166 -25.02 14.46 -22.58
C SER A 166 -24.71 13.37 -21.56
N TYR A 167 -24.07 13.72 -20.45
CA TYR A 167 -23.60 12.79 -19.43
C TYR A 167 -23.91 13.31 -18.02
N GLU A 168 -23.80 12.46 -17.02
CA GLU A 168 -23.99 12.83 -15.61
C GLU A 168 -22.63 13.05 -14.93
N TYR A 169 -22.45 14.21 -14.26
CA TYR A 169 -21.29 14.51 -13.42
C TYR A 169 -21.61 14.27 -11.96
N GLY A 170 -20.67 13.72 -11.18
CA GLY A 170 -20.89 13.42 -9.76
C GLY A 170 -21.31 11.96 -9.50
N ILE A 171 -21.29 11.09 -10.51
CA ILE A 171 -21.76 9.70 -10.41
C ILE A 171 -20.93 8.84 -9.45
N LEU A 172 -19.61 9.08 -9.37
CA LEU A 172 -18.72 8.36 -8.47
C LEU A 172 -18.87 8.86 -7.04
N SER A 173 -18.90 10.18 -6.85
CA SER A 173 -18.97 10.82 -5.54
C SER A 173 -20.38 10.83 -4.95
N ASN A 174 -21.39 10.57 -5.75
CA ASN A 174 -22.80 10.72 -5.43
C ASN A 174 -23.16 12.16 -5.01
N ARG A 175 -22.50 13.16 -5.66
CA ARG A 175 -22.75 14.59 -5.44
C ARG A 175 -23.56 15.17 -6.58
N LYS A 176 -24.59 15.92 -6.24
CA LYS A 176 -25.39 16.64 -7.24
C LYS A 176 -24.74 17.96 -7.61
N LEU A 177 -24.85 18.33 -8.88
CA LEU A 177 -24.27 19.57 -9.41
C LEU A 177 -24.77 20.81 -8.65
N GLU A 178 -26.04 20.82 -8.24
CA GLU A 178 -26.63 21.92 -7.45
C GLU A 178 -25.98 22.07 -6.07
N GLU A 179 -25.50 20.99 -5.47
CA GLU A 179 -24.79 21.02 -4.19
C GLU A 179 -23.36 21.54 -4.38
N LEU A 180 -22.73 21.23 -5.52
CA LEU A 180 -21.42 21.77 -5.88
C LEU A 180 -21.48 23.28 -6.10
N ILE A 181 -22.52 23.77 -6.78
CA ILE A 181 -22.75 25.18 -7.02
C ILE A 181 -22.92 25.96 -5.68
N LYS A 182 -23.69 25.39 -4.75
CA LYS A 182 -23.94 26.02 -3.43
C LYS A 182 -22.70 26.05 -2.52
N ASN A 183 -21.76 25.13 -2.72
CA ASN A 183 -20.58 24.99 -1.89
C ASN A 183 -19.31 25.61 -2.50
N THR A 184 -19.39 26.17 -3.72
CA THR A 184 -18.28 26.95 -4.30
C THR A 184 -18.15 28.25 -3.53
N ARG A 185 -17.07 28.34 -2.74
CA ARG A 185 -16.65 29.61 -2.10
C ARG A 185 -16.10 30.53 -3.17
N ASP A 186 -16.20 31.85 -2.95
CA ASP A 186 -15.48 32.86 -3.75
C ASP A 186 -13.97 32.65 -3.57
N LEU A 187 -13.38 31.80 -4.41
CA LEU A 187 -11.93 31.59 -4.47
C LEU A 187 -11.36 32.55 -5.53
N SER A 188 -10.18 33.11 -5.28
CA SER A 188 -9.43 33.86 -6.24
C SER A 188 -9.19 33.03 -7.51
N GLY A 189 -9.30 33.62 -8.72
CA GLY A 189 -9.14 32.94 -10.01
C GLY A 189 -10.42 32.39 -10.65
N GLN A 190 -11.58 32.52 -9.99
CA GLN A 190 -12.88 32.11 -10.59
C GLN A 190 -13.35 33.04 -11.71
N SER A 191 -12.78 34.25 -11.84
CA SER A 191 -13.17 35.24 -12.86
C SER A 191 -12.91 34.81 -14.30
N GLU A 192 -12.05 33.80 -14.53
CA GLU A 192 -11.73 33.30 -15.88
C GLU A 192 -12.61 32.12 -16.31
N LYS A 193 -13.29 31.45 -15.37
CA LYS A 193 -14.12 30.29 -15.67
C LYS A 193 -15.52 30.70 -16.12
N LYS A 194 -16.13 29.91 -17.02
CA LYS A 194 -17.54 30.10 -17.38
C LYS A 194 -18.44 29.78 -16.18
N GLU A 195 -18.13 28.69 -15.48
CA GLU A 195 -18.83 28.27 -14.27
C GLU A 195 -17.82 27.95 -13.15
N PRO A 196 -18.14 28.26 -11.89
CA PRO A 196 -17.19 28.11 -10.77
C PRO A 196 -16.69 26.68 -10.55
N PHE A 197 -17.45 25.69 -10.97
CA PHE A 197 -17.14 24.26 -10.82
C PHE A 197 -16.36 23.67 -11.99
N ASP A 198 -16.12 24.42 -13.08
CA ASP A 198 -15.21 24.00 -14.14
C ASP A 198 -13.80 23.82 -13.59
N PHE A 199 -13.05 22.87 -14.11
CA PHE A 199 -11.71 22.57 -13.61
C PHE A 199 -10.64 22.73 -14.69
N ALA A 200 -9.46 23.10 -14.24
CA ALA A 200 -8.34 23.38 -15.13
C ALA A 200 -7.80 22.10 -15.79
N LEU A 201 -7.60 22.15 -17.09
CA LEU A 201 -6.87 21.16 -17.89
C LEU A 201 -5.45 21.63 -18.20
N TRP A 202 -5.29 22.94 -18.46
CA TRP A 202 -4.04 23.63 -18.68
C TRP A 202 -4.07 24.99 -18.03
N LYS A 203 -3.03 25.33 -17.28
CA LYS A 203 -2.91 26.66 -16.65
C LYS A 203 -1.81 27.47 -17.29
N LYS A 204 -2.12 28.71 -17.61
CA LYS A 204 -1.13 29.68 -18.07
C LYS A 204 -0.08 29.90 -16.98
N ALA A 205 1.18 29.75 -17.33
CA ALA A 205 2.28 30.00 -16.40
C ALA A 205 2.54 31.52 -16.21
N SER A 206 2.74 31.93 -14.97
CA SER A 206 3.28 33.26 -14.70
C SER A 206 4.73 33.39 -15.20
N LYS A 207 5.24 34.63 -15.30
CA LYS A 207 6.64 34.86 -15.71
C LYS A 207 7.65 34.11 -14.83
N ASN A 208 7.37 33.99 -13.55
CA ASN A 208 8.24 33.40 -12.55
C ASN A 208 8.00 31.90 -12.33
N HIS A 209 7.03 31.31 -13.03
CA HIS A 209 6.76 29.88 -12.92
C HIS A 209 7.89 29.08 -13.60
N ILE A 210 8.56 28.22 -12.84
CA ILE A 210 9.76 27.51 -13.29
C ILE A 210 9.37 26.35 -14.22
N MET A 211 8.39 25.53 -13.81
CA MET A 211 7.97 24.32 -14.54
C MET A 211 6.87 24.66 -15.55
N LYS A 212 7.24 25.06 -16.75
CA LYS A 212 6.31 25.47 -17.82
C LYS A 212 6.75 24.94 -19.17
N TRP A 213 5.79 24.66 -20.01
CA TRP A 213 5.97 24.11 -21.35
C TRP A 213 5.22 24.94 -22.38
N ASN A 214 5.70 24.89 -23.62
CA ASN A 214 5.00 25.48 -24.75
C ASN A 214 3.78 24.63 -25.11
N SER A 215 2.66 25.28 -25.37
CA SER A 215 1.42 24.69 -25.83
C SER A 215 0.78 25.55 -26.88
N PRO A 216 -0.28 25.10 -27.57
CA PRO A 216 -1.03 25.94 -28.51
C PRO A 216 -1.66 27.18 -27.84
N TRP A 217 -1.87 27.13 -26.54
CA TRP A 217 -2.49 28.21 -25.75
C TRP A 217 -1.45 29.14 -25.11
N GLY A 218 -0.16 28.89 -25.34
CA GLY A 218 0.96 29.63 -24.76
C GLY A 218 1.74 28.80 -23.75
N GLN A 219 2.62 29.49 -23.01
CA GLN A 219 3.41 28.82 -21.95
C GLN A 219 2.54 28.53 -20.71
N GLY A 220 2.57 27.28 -20.27
CA GLY A 220 1.75 26.84 -19.15
C GLY A 220 2.19 25.48 -18.61
N PHE A 221 1.34 24.90 -17.80
CA PHE A 221 1.51 23.59 -17.18
C PHE A 221 0.17 22.86 -17.09
N PRO A 222 0.17 21.51 -17.03
CA PRO A 222 -1.07 20.74 -16.96
C PRO A 222 -1.80 20.94 -15.62
N GLY A 223 -3.12 20.84 -15.66
CA GLY A 223 -3.94 20.66 -14.46
C GLY A 223 -3.76 19.26 -13.87
N TRP A 224 -4.00 19.13 -12.58
CA TRP A 224 -3.75 17.86 -11.85
C TRP A 224 -4.59 16.66 -12.39
N HIS A 225 -5.80 16.89 -12.85
CA HIS A 225 -6.72 15.79 -13.22
C HIS A 225 -6.43 15.18 -14.60
N ILE A 226 -5.85 15.96 -15.54
CA ILE A 226 -5.57 15.49 -16.91
C ILE A 226 -4.40 14.52 -16.97
N GLU A 227 -3.49 14.57 -15.98
CA GLU A 227 -2.30 13.73 -15.93
C GLU A 227 -2.65 12.24 -15.91
N CYS A 228 -3.47 11.84 -14.92
CA CYS A 228 -3.86 10.45 -14.76
C CYS A 228 -4.71 9.96 -15.91
N THR A 229 -5.59 10.80 -16.45
CA THR A 229 -6.37 10.47 -17.65
C THR A 229 -5.46 10.21 -18.85
N ALA A 230 -4.50 11.09 -19.13
CA ALA A 230 -3.59 10.93 -20.27
C ALA A 230 -2.72 9.67 -20.14
N MET A 231 -2.14 9.44 -18.94
CA MET A 231 -1.27 8.31 -18.71
C MET A 231 -2.02 6.97 -18.66
N SER A 232 -3.21 6.92 -18.05
CA SER A 232 -4.01 5.69 -18.00
C SER A 232 -4.47 5.28 -19.41
N LEU A 233 -5.01 6.21 -20.19
CA LEU A 233 -5.45 5.93 -21.56
C LEU A 233 -4.29 5.50 -22.47
N LYS A 234 -3.11 6.11 -22.31
CA LYS A 234 -1.91 5.73 -23.09
C LYS A 234 -1.49 4.29 -22.86
N TYR A 235 -1.46 3.83 -21.63
CA TYR A 235 -0.90 2.53 -21.27
C TYR A 235 -1.91 1.40 -21.14
N LEU A 236 -3.18 1.72 -20.86
CA LEU A 236 -4.23 0.75 -20.64
C LEU A 236 -5.36 0.79 -21.69
N GLY A 237 -5.37 1.81 -22.54
CA GLY A 237 -6.39 1.99 -23.58
C GLY A 237 -7.59 2.80 -23.12
N ASN A 238 -8.56 2.97 -24.03
CA ASN A 238 -9.73 3.84 -23.80
C ASN A 238 -10.65 3.36 -22.67
N GLN A 239 -10.60 2.08 -22.35
CA GLN A 239 -11.28 1.49 -21.21
C GLN A 239 -10.40 0.40 -20.59
N PHE A 240 -10.31 0.36 -19.26
CA PHE A 240 -9.52 -0.62 -18.52
C PHE A 240 -10.26 -1.14 -17.27
N ASP A 241 -9.71 -2.18 -16.62
CA ASP A 241 -10.45 -2.96 -15.65
C ASP A 241 -10.61 -2.28 -14.29
N ILE A 242 -9.50 -1.80 -13.71
CA ILE A 242 -9.48 -1.30 -12.32
C ILE A 242 -8.73 0.03 -12.24
N HIS A 243 -9.37 1.03 -11.63
CA HIS A 243 -8.71 2.26 -11.21
C HIS A 243 -8.80 2.40 -9.69
N GLY A 244 -7.70 2.76 -9.08
CA GLY A 244 -7.60 2.84 -7.64
C GLY A 244 -6.86 4.03 -7.06
N GLY A 245 -7.18 4.34 -5.79
CA GLY A 245 -6.52 5.39 -5.03
C GLY A 245 -7.02 5.48 -3.60
N GLY A 246 -6.64 6.54 -2.89
CA GLY A 246 -7.22 6.88 -1.60
C GLY A 246 -8.66 7.38 -1.74
N ILE A 247 -9.44 7.25 -0.69
CA ILE A 247 -10.85 7.72 -0.69
C ILE A 247 -10.97 9.23 -0.91
N ASP A 248 -9.95 9.99 -0.57
CA ASP A 248 -9.83 11.42 -0.78
C ASP A 248 -9.74 11.79 -2.28
N LEU A 249 -9.25 10.90 -3.13
CA LEU A 249 -9.20 11.09 -4.58
C LEU A 249 -10.57 10.87 -5.24
N LYS A 250 -11.54 10.26 -4.55
CA LYS A 250 -12.85 9.98 -5.10
C LYS A 250 -13.51 11.24 -5.67
N PHE A 251 -13.34 12.36 -4.97
CA PHE A 251 -13.76 13.68 -5.41
C PHE A 251 -12.72 14.73 -4.97
N PRO A 252 -12.31 15.67 -5.85
CA PRO A 252 -12.76 15.82 -7.25
C PRO A 252 -12.00 14.95 -8.27
N HIS A 253 -10.81 14.41 -7.93
CA HIS A 253 -9.83 13.88 -8.89
C HIS A 253 -10.40 12.80 -9.81
N HIS A 254 -10.86 11.66 -9.28
CA HIS A 254 -11.40 10.56 -10.07
C HIS A 254 -12.72 10.90 -10.79
N GLU A 255 -13.54 11.79 -10.20
CA GLU A 255 -14.74 12.30 -10.87
C GLU A 255 -14.38 13.07 -12.14
N CYS A 256 -13.35 13.92 -12.07
CA CYS A 256 -12.83 14.65 -13.23
C CYS A 256 -12.24 13.71 -14.29
N GLU A 257 -11.56 12.64 -13.88
CA GLU A 257 -11.04 11.62 -14.82
C GLU A 257 -12.17 10.88 -15.53
N ILE A 258 -13.28 10.57 -14.83
CA ILE A 258 -14.48 9.98 -15.46
C ILE A 258 -15.02 10.94 -16.52
N ALA A 259 -15.17 12.22 -16.18
CA ALA A 259 -15.71 13.21 -17.11
C ALA A 259 -14.82 13.36 -18.35
N GLN A 260 -13.50 13.50 -18.18
CA GLN A 260 -12.55 13.59 -19.29
C GLN A 260 -12.57 12.36 -20.18
N GLY A 261 -12.46 11.15 -19.59
CA GLY A 261 -12.42 9.91 -20.33
C GLY A 261 -13.73 9.61 -21.06
N THR A 262 -14.88 9.92 -20.44
CA THR A 262 -16.20 9.73 -21.04
C THR A 262 -16.44 10.73 -22.17
N ALA A 263 -16.05 11.99 -21.99
CA ALA A 263 -16.15 13.02 -23.04
C ALA A 263 -15.36 12.65 -24.31
N LEU A 264 -14.20 11.99 -24.14
CA LEU A 264 -13.36 11.58 -25.25
C LEU A 264 -13.83 10.32 -25.97
N ASN A 265 -14.36 9.35 -25.23
CA ASN A 265 -14.59 8.00 -25.75
C ASN A 265 -16.07 7.59 -25.77
N SER A 266 -16.97 8.46 -25.29
CA SER A 266 -18.42 8.19 -25.13
C SER A 266 -18.76 6.98 -24.22
N VAL A 267 -17.77 6.46 -23.49
CA VAL A 267 -17.91 5.39 -22.52
C VAL A 267 -17.06 5.70 -21.29
N PRO A 268 -17.46 5.26 -20.07
CA PRO A 268 -16.63 5.43 -18.89
C PRO A 268 -15.26 4.75 -19.07
N PRO A 269 -14.16 5.42 -18.68
CA PRO A 269 -12.80 4.91 -18.93
C PRO A 269 -12.47 3.68 -18.09
N VAL A 270 -13.20 3.42 -17.01
CA VAL A 270 -12.87 2.39 -16.02
C VAL A 270 -14.09 1.55 -15.68
N LYS A 271 -13.91 0.24 -15.62
CA LYS A 271 -14.96 -0.69 -15.25
C LYS A 271 -15.20 -0.77 -13.74
N THR A 272 -14.14 -0.79 -12.95
CA THR A 272 -14.22 -0.94 -11.49
C THR A 272 -13.37 0.12 -10.79
N TRP A 273 -14.00 0.96 -10.00
CA TRP A 273 -13.34 1.96 -9.16
C TRP A 273 -13.15 1.45 -7.75
N MET A 274 -11.92 1.48 -7.25
CA MET A 274 -11.57 0.96 -5.92
C MET A 274 -10.91 2.04 -5.07
N HIS A 275 -11.39 2.22 -3.82
CA HIS A 275 -10.86 3.24 -2.93
C HIS A 275 -10.44 2.65 -1.59
N THR A 276 -9.22 2.97 -1.16
CA THR A 276 -8.71 2.64 0.17
C THR A 276 -9.14 3.73 1.16
N ASN A 277 -9.72 3.33 2.29
CA ASN A 277 -10.17 4.29 3.30
C ASN A 277 -8.99 4.80 4.14
N MET A 278 -9.25 5.87 4.90
CA MET A 278 -8.24 6.61 5.66
C MET A 278 -7.62 5.78 6.79
N LEU A 279 -6.34 6.10 7.07
CA LEU A 279 -5.66 5.75 8.31
C LEU A 279 -5.74 6.97 9.24
N THR A 280 -6.26 6.76 10.45
CA THR A 280 -6.30 7.78 11.51
C THR A 280 -5.23 7.50 12.55
N LEU A 281 -4.86 8.51 13.32
CA LEU A 281 -3.93 8.39 14.45
C LEU A 281 -4.64 8.86 15.70
N ASN A 282 -4.85 7.94 16.66
CA ASN A 282 -5.60 8.18 17.90
C ASN A 282 -6.96 8.85 17.63
N GLY A 283 -7.72 8.28 16.68
CA GLY A 283 -9.05 8.72 16.28
C GLY A 283 -9.11 9.98 15.40
N LYS A 284 -7.97 10.61 15.10
CA LYS A 284 -7.92 11.85 14.30
C LYS A 284 -7.32 11.59 12.92
N LYS A 285 -7.84 12.29 11.90
CA LYS A 285 -7.30 12.24 10.54
C LYS A 285 -5.80 12.58 10.55
N MET A 286 -4.99 11.78 9.84
CA MET A 286 -3.60 12.14 9.60
C MET A 286 -3.52 13.30 8.63
N ALA A 287 -2.86 14.38 9.04
CA ALA A 287 -2.59 15.54 8.19
C ALA A 287 -1.28 16.20 8.61
N LYS A 288 -0.46 16.57 7.64
CA LYS A 288 0.82 17.28 7.88
C LYS A 288 0.60 18.65 8.50
N SER A 289 -0.41 19.38 8.02
CA SER A 289 -0.75 20.72 8.51
C SER A 289 -1.08 20.77 9.99
N THR A 290 -1.59 19.70 10.56
CA THR A 290 -1.92 19.59 11.99
C THR A 290 -0.79 18.96 12.83
N GLY A 291 0.32 18.53 12.19
CA GLY A 291 1.38 17.77 12.86
C GLY A 291 0.92 16.37 13.34
N ASN A 292 -0.27 15.91 12.95
CA ASN A 292 -0.82 14.60 13.28
C ASN A 292 -0.52 13.63 12.14
N ASN A 293 0.75 13.28 11.97
CA ASN A 293 1.19 12.32 10.96
C ASN A 293 2.31 11.43 11.50
N ILE A 294 2.48 10.28 10.87
CA ILE A 294 3.59 9.36 11.14
C ILE A 294 4.28 9.08 9.81
N LEU A 295 5.59 9.34 9.77
CA LEU A 295 6.42 8.91 8.67
C LEU A 295 6.84 7.44 8.91
N PRO A 296 6.92 6.60 7.87
CA PRO A 296 7.35 5.22 8.00
C PRO A 296 8.69 5.07 8.73
N GLU A 297 9.68 5.89 8.40
CA GLU A 297 11.00 5.88 9.04
C GLU A 297 10.96 6.18 10.55
N GLU A 298 10.05 7.08 10.99
CA GLU A 298 9.86 7.38 12.41
C GLU A 298 9.25 6.19 13.16
N LEU A 299 8.31 5.48 12.52
CA LEU A 299 7.72 4.29 13.10
C LEU A 299 8.73 3.14 13.18
N PHE A 300 9.55 2.96 12.14
CA PHE A 300 10.55 1.89 12.09
C PHE A 300 11.69 2.11 13.09
N SER A 301 12.04 3.35 13.37
CA SER A 301 13.07 3.73 14.35
C SER A 301 12.55 3.96 15.77
N GLY A 302 11.23 4.10 15.97
CA GLY A 302 10.64 4.42 17.27
C GLY A 302 10.86 5.88 17.70
N THR A 303 11.04 6.79 16.74
CA THR A 303 11.33 8.22 17.01
C THR A 303 10.10 9.11 16.91
N ASN A 304 8.92 8.55 16.58
CA ASN A 304 7.70 9.34 16.48
C ASN A 304 7.18 9.71 17.86
N LYS A 305 6.71 10.96 18.01
CA LYS A 305 6.21 11.49 19.31
C LYS A 305 4.95 10.78 19.85
N ASN A 306 4.15 10.16 18.97
CA ASN A 306 2.91 9.46 19.34
C ASN A 306 3.10 7.95 19.48
N ILE A 307 4.15 7.39 18.89
CA ILE A 307 4.48 5.96 18.88
C ILE A 307 5.95 5.82 19.28
N SER A 308 6.19 5.52 20.54
CA SER A 308 7.54 5.53 21.14
C SER A 308 8.35 4.26 20.93
N GLU A 309 7.71 3.18 20.46
CA GLU A 309 8.38 1.92 20.15
C GLU A 309 8.64 1.78 18.66
N ALA A 310 9.74 1.11 18.31
CA ALA A 310 10.03 0.74 16.92
C ALA A 310 9.18 -0.47 16.48
N PHE A 311 8.59 -0.36 15.30
CA PHE A 311 7.83 -1.44 14.67
C PHE A 311 8.41 -1.73 13.29
N SER A 312 8.67 -3.00 13.01
CA SER A 312 9.17 -3.39 11.70
C SER A 312 8.15 -3.13 10.57
N PRO A 313 8.60 -2.91 9.33
CA PRO A 313 7.71 -2.72 8.19
C PRO A 313 6.67 -3.84 8.04
N VAL A 314 7.05 -5.10 8.25
CA VAL A 314 6.13 -6.22 8.10
C VAL A 314 5.07 -6.27 9.20
N VAL A 315 5.38 -5.89 10.44
CA VAL A 315 4.38 -5.76 11.52
C VAL A 315 3.39 -4.66 11.18
N THR A 316 3.88 -3.54 10.65
CA THR A 316 3.03 -2.44 10.19
C THR A 316 2.15 -2.85 9.00
N ARG A 317 2.70 -3.60 8.04
CA ARG A 317 1.94 -4.19 6.94
C ARG A 317 0.86 -5.15 7.45
N PHE A 318 1.19 -6.03 8.39
CA PHE A 318 0.24 -6.93 9.05
C PHE A 318 -0.87 -6.16 9.76
N PHE A 319 -0.53 -5.11 10.52
CA PHE A 319 -1.51 -4.21 11.14
C PHE A 319 -2.48 -3.63 10.12
N MET A 320 -1.99 -3.11 8.99
CA MET A 320 -2.85 -2.54 7.94
C MET A 320 -3.80 -3.57 7.31
N MET A 321 -3.42 -4.85 7.26
CA MET A 321 -4.23 -5.93 6.71
C MET A 321 -5.25 -6.51 7.70
N GLN A 322 -5.21 -6.14 8.98
CA GLN A 322 -6.21 -6.55 9.98
C GLN A 322 -7.55 -5.82 9.81
N ALA A 323 -7.58 -4.73 9.03
CA ALA A 323 -8.82 -4.08 8.62
C ALA A 323 -9.00 -4.21 7.11
N HIS A 324 -10.25 -4.36 6.68
CA HIS A 324 -10.58 -4.34 5.26
C HIS A 324 -10.13 -3.00 4.63
N TYR A 325 -9.60 -3.01 3.38
CA TYR A 325 -9.06 -1.80 2.75
C TYR A 325 -10.08 -0.66 2.67
N ARG A 326 -11.38 -0.97 2.57
CA ARG A 326 -12.47 0.01 2.54
C ARG A 326 -12.87 0.57 3.91
N ASN A 327 -12.42 -0.03 4.99
CA ASN A 327 -12.74 0.45 6.34
C ASN A 327 -11.68 1.43 6.82
N GLN A 328 -12.11 2.43 7.59
CA GLN A 328 -11.19 3.28 8.34
C GLN A 328 -10.38 2.41 9.33
N LEU A 329 -9.11 2.72 9.50
CA LEU A 329 -8.21 2.04 10.44
C LEU A 329 -7.57 3.09 11.34
N ASP A 330 -7.63 2.87 12.65
CA ASP A 330 -6.97 3.74 13.61
C ASP A 330 -5.67 3.13 14.11
N ILE A 331 -4.57 3.90 14.01
CA ILE A 331 -3.26 3.50 14.51
C ILE A 331 -3.02 4.07 15.90
N SER A 332 -2.58 3.21 16.80
CA SER A 332 -2.16 3.56 18.15
C SER A 332 -1.02 2.64 18.60
N GLN A 333 -0.31 3.02 19.65
CA GLN A 333 0.74 2.20 20.26
C GLN A 333 0.22 0.81 20.63
N ASP A 334 -0.95 0.74 21.28
CA ASP A 334 -1.55 -0.53 21.74
C ASP A 334 -1.95 -1.42 20.57
N ALA A 335 -2.53 -0.84 19.50
CA ALA A 335 -2.92 -1.58 18.31
C ALA A 335 -1.70 -2.18 17.58
N LEU A 336 -0.60 -1.45 17.52
CA LEU A 336 0.65 -1.94 16.95
C LEU A 336 1.29 -3.03 17.81
N ASN A 337 1.26 -2.89 19.13
CA ASN A 337 1.75 -3.92 20.07
C ASN A 337 0.92 -5.21 19.97
N ALA A 338 -0.40 -5.09 19.87
CA ALA A 338 -1.27 -6.25 19.64
C ALA A 338 -0.95 -6.92 18.29
N SER A 339 -0.72 -6.12 17.26
CA SER A 339 -0.36 -6.62 15.93
C SER A 339 1.01 -7.30 15.90
N LYS A 340 2.01 -6.77 16.61
CA LYS A 340 3.33 -7.39 16.77
C LYS A 340 3.19 -8.80 17.38
N LYS A 341 2.45 -8.92 18.49
CA LYS A 341 2.18 -10.21 19.13
C LYS A 341 1.40 -11.17 18.21
N GLY A 342 0.39 -10.64 17.50
CA GLY A 342 -0.39 -11.40 16.52
C GLY A 342 0.49 -11.94 15.39
N TYR A 343 1.32 -11.08 14.80
CA TYR A 343 2.25 -11.46 13.74
C TYR A 343 3.25 -12.53 14.18
N GLN A 344 3.91 -12.35 15.33
CA GLN A 344 4.83 -13.34 15.90
C GLN A 344 4.15 -14.70 16.10
N ARG A 345 2.90 -14.69 16.62
CA ARG A 345 2.11 -15.92 16.80
C ARG A 345 1.78 -16.60 15.46
N LEU A 346 1.48 -15.81 14.41
CA LEU A 346 1.20 -16.31 13.07
C LEU A 346 2.43 -16.98 12.45
N ILE A 347 3.59 -16.31 12.51
CA ILE A 347 4.86 -16.85 11.98
C ILE A 347 5.34 -18.07 12.78
N LYS A 348 5.22 -18.06 14.11
CA LYS A 348 5.49 -19.24 14.94
C LYS A 348 4.58 -20.41 14.59
N GLY A 349 3.31 -20.11 14.27
CA GLY A 349 2.37 -21.12 13.80
C GLY A 349 2.74 -21.68 12.42
N TYR A 350 3.14 -20.83 11.49
CA TYR A 350 3.65 -21.25 10.18
C TYR A 350 4.89 -22.15 10.31
N LYS A 351 5.91 -21.72 11.07
CA LYS A 351 7.11 -22.53 11.34
C LYS A 351 6.77 -23.89 11.94
N PHE A 352 5.76 -23.97 12.81
CA PHE A 352 5.28 -25.24 13.36
C PHE A 352 4.72 -26.15 12.25
N ILE A 353 3.85 -25.64 11.35
CA ILE A 353 3.31 -26.41 10.24
C ILE A 353 4.42 -26.85 9.27
N ASP A 354 5.32 -25.94 8.93
CA ASP A 354 6.41 -26.17 7.97
C ASP A 354 7.36 -27.28 8.44
N ASN A 355 7.57 -27.42 9.75
CA ASN A 355 8.39 -28.44 10.36
C ASN A 355 7.64 -29.77 10.66
N LEU A 356 6.33 -29.83 10.39
CA LEU A 356 5.61 -31.09 10.53
C LEU A 356 6.04 -32.09 9.45
N SER A 357 6.13 -33.35 9.83
CA SER A 357 6.33 -34.47 8.93
C SER A 357 5.26 -35.53 9.16
N SER A 358 4.86 -36.23 8.10
CA SER A 358 3.94 -37.35 8.19
C SER A 358 4.34 -38.42 7.15
N ASP A 359 4.37 -39.67 7.60
CA ASP A 359 4.50 -40.84 6.78
C ASP A 359 3.17 -41.62 6.69
N TYR A 360 2.08 -41.07 7.24
CA TYR A 360 0.76 -41.64 7.22
C TYR A 360 0.19 -41.71 5.78
N ILE A 361 -0.32 -42.84 5.40
CA ILE A 361 -0.83 -43.12 4.04
C ILE A 361 -2.37 -43.15 4.03
N GLY A 362 -3.02 -43.23 5.19
CA GLY A 362 -4.46 -43.31 5.33
C GLY A 362 -5.18 -41.99 4.98
N LYS A 363 -6.50 -41.99 5.14
CA LYS A 363 -7.32 -40.78 4.93
C LYS A 363 -7.06 -39.80 6.07
N SER A 364 -6.71 -38.55 5.73
CA SER A 364 -6.55 -37.47 6.71
C SER A 364 -7.84 -37.25 7.50
N ILE A 365 -7.70 -37.09 8.82
CA ILE A 365 -8.80 -36.68 9.70
C ILE A 365 -9.06 -35.17 9.54
N PHE A 366 -8.00 -34.42 9.19
CA PHE A 366 -8.06 -32.99 8.93
C PHE A 366 -8.35 -32.73 7.45
N ASP A 367 -9.51 -32.10 7.16
CA ASP A 367 -9.87 -31.73 5.80
C ASP A 367 -9.12 -30.47 5.33
N VAL A 368 -8.01 -30.70 4.64
CA VAL A 368 -7.16 -29.62 4.07
C VAL A 368 -7.89 -28.84 3.00
N ASN A 369 -8.80 -29.46 2.22
CA ASN A 369 -9.55 -28.75 1.18
C ASN A 369 -10.55 -27.77 1.77
N GLU A 370 -11.18 -28.10 2.90
CA GLU A 370 -12.03 -27.17 3.64
C GLU A 370 -11.26 -25.91 4.04
N VAL A 371 -10.06 -26.06 4.60
CA VAL A 371 -9.21 -24.93 5.02
C VAL A 371 -8.82 -24.06 3.84
N ILE A 372 -8.34 -24.69 2.75
CA ILE A 372 -7.96 -23.99 1.53
C ILE A 372 -9.14 -23.21 0.95
N SER A 373 -10.31 -23.82 0.90
CA SER A 373 -11.54 -23.19 0.39
C SER A 373 -11.91 -21.94 1.20
N LYS A 374 -11.74 -21.95 2.52
CA LYS A 374 -11.99 -20.79 3.38
C LYS A 374 -11.03 -19.63 3.08
N PHE A 375 -9.76 -19.90 2.80
CA PHE A 375 -8.78 -18.88 2.44
C PHE A 375 -9.15 -18.20 1.12
N TYR A 376 -9.47 -18.98 0.09
CA TYR A 376 -9.94 -18.46 -1.19
C TYR A 376 -11.27 -17.72 -1.05
N TYR A 377 -12.22 -18.24 -0.27
CA TYR A 377 -13.49 -17.58 -0.03
C TYR A 377 -13.31 -16.19 0.55
N ALA A 378 -12.42 -16.06 1.55
CA ALA A 378 -12.10 -14.76 2.15
C ALA A 378 -11.52 -13.79 1.12
N MET A 379 -10.57 -14.22 0.31
CA MET A 379 -9.93 -13.35 -0.68
C MET A 379 -10.85 -13.03 -1.86
N ASN A 380 -11.70 -13.97 -2.27
CA ASN A 380 -12.68 -13.77 -3.35
C ASN A 380 -13.85 -12.89 -2.93
N ASP A 381 -14.04 -12.62 -1.64
CA ASP A 381 -15.00 -11.67 -1.12
C ASP A 381 -14.36 -10.26 -0.94
N ASP A 382 -13.99 -9.64 -2.05
CA ASP A 382 -13.45 -8.26 -2.07
C ASP A 382 -12.11 -8.12 -1.32
N PHE A 383 -11.22 -9.11 -1.50
CA PHE A 383 -9.88 -9.13 -0.87
C PHE A 383 -9.93 -8.99 0.66
N ASN A 384 -10.81 -9.75 1.31
CA ASN A 384 -11.13 -9.62 2.74
C ASN A 384 -10.03 -10.19 3.64
N THR A 385 -8.93 -9.43 3.79
CA THR A 385 -7.77 -9.84 4.60
C THR A 385 -8.08 -10.09 6.07
N PRO A 386 -8.97 -9.33 6.78
CA PRO A 386 -9.31 -9.66 8.16
C PRO A 386 -9.95 -11.04 8.31
N VAL A 387 -10.81 -11.42 7.37
CA VAL A 387 -11.39 -12.79 7.37
C VAL A 387 -10.32 -13.82 7.07
N LEU A 388 -9.46 -13.58 6.07
CA LEU A 388 -8.33 -14.48 5.78
C LEU A 388 -7.42 -14.68 7.01
N ILE A 389 -7.04 -13.59 7.69
CA ILE A 389 -6.18 -13.66 8.90
C ILE A 389 -6.87 -14.47 10.01
N LYS A 390 -8.17 -14.28 10.21
CA LYS A 390 -8.97 -15.10 11.15
C LYS A 390 -8.89 -16.58 10.76
N GLU A 391 -9.14 -16.94 9.51
CA GLU A 391 -9.13 -18.33 9.04
C GLU A 391 -7.73 -18.96 9.14
N LEU A 392 -6.66 -18.17 8.93
CA LEU A 392 -5.29 -18.62 9.16
C LEU A 392 -5.07 -19.00 10.63
N PHE A 393 -5.53 -18.18 11.60
CA PHE A 393 -5.41 -18.50 13.02
C PHE A 393 -6.27 -19.70 13.46
N GLU A 394 -7.49 -19.82 12.93
CA GLU A 394 -8.36 -20.97 13.23
C GLU A 394 -7.75 -22.27 12.68
N ALA A 395 -7.20 -22.25 11.47
CA ALA A 395 -6.47 -23.39 10.91
C ALA A 395 -5.27 -23.77 11.77
N LEU A 396 -4.44 -22.81 12.19
CA LEU A 396 -3.31 -23.05 13.08
C LEU A 396 -3.72 -23.68 14.42
N LYS A 397 -4.80 -23.18 15.02
CA LYS A 397 -5.34 -23.72 16.27
C LYS A 397 -5.79 -25.18 16.10
N ARG A 398 -6.55 -25.45 15.04
CA ARG A 398 -7.05 -26.80 14.72
C ARG A 398 -5.90 -27.78 14.48
N ILE A 399 -4.91 -27.39 13.67
CA ILE A 399 -3.74 -28.23 13.34
C ILE A 399 -2.95 -28.55 14.60
N LYS A 400 -2.66 -27.56 15.46
CA LYS A 400 -1.97 -27.81 16.73
C LYS A 400 -2.73 -28.76 17.66
N GLY A 401 -4.05 -28.64 17.72
CA GLY A 401 -4.89 -29.55 18.53
C GLY A 401 -4.87 -30.98 18.03
N LEU A 402 -4.82 -31.17 16.73
CA LEU A 402 -4.83 -32.49 16.09
C LEU A 402 -3.43 -33.13 15.99
N SER A 403 -2.35 -32.34 15.99
CA SER A 403 -0.97 -32.82 15.81
C SER A 403 -0.44 -33.67 17.00
N ILE A 404 -1.20 -33.79 18.08
CA ILE A 404 -0.97 -34.74 19.16
C ILE A 404 -1.10 -36.18 18.63
N ASN A 405 -1.95 -36.41 17.65
CA ASN A 405 -2.13 -37.67 16.90
C ASN A 405 -1.22 -37.68 15.67
N LYS A 406 -0.26 -38.60 15.58
CA LYS A 406 0.65 -38.69 14.43
C LYS A 406 -0.05 -38.98 13.10
N ASP A 407 -1.21 -39.65 13.14
CA ASP A 407 -1.97 -40.09 11.98
C ASP A 407 -3.13 -39.16 11.62
N PHE A 408 -3.09 -37.89 11.98
CA PHE A 408 -4.17 -36.94 11.71
C PHE A 408 -4.20 -36.41 10.28
N ILE A 409 -3.06 -36.42 9.58
CA ILE A 409 -2.90 -35.90 8.22
C ILE A 409 -1.92 -36.77 7.42
N ASN A 410 -2.28 -37.10 6.18
CA ASN A 410 -1.38 -37.82 5.30
C ASN A 410 -0.32 -36.89 4.68
N LYS A 411 0.70 -37.50 4.08
CA LYS A 411 1.85 -36.80 3.51
C LYS A 411 1.48 -35.79 2.42
N ASP A 412 0.55 -36.15 1.53
CA ASP A 412 0.17 -35.27 0.40
C ASP A 412 -0.67 -34.08 0.87
N ASP A 413 -1.61 -34.32 1.75
CA ASP A 413 -2.42 -33.25 2.37
C ASP A 413 -1.57 -32.31 3.21
N LEU A 414 -0.58 -32.84 3.95
CA LEU A 414 0.37 -32.00 4.71
C LEU A 414 1.18 -31.10 3.77
N LYS A 415 1.75 -31.66 2.71
CA LYS A 415 2.51 -30.89 1.72
C LYS A 415 1.64 -29.82 1.04
N LYS A 416 0.39 -30.15 0.72
CA LYS A 416 -0.58 -29.19 0.18
C LYS A 416 -0.87 -28.06 1.15
N LEU A 417 -1.05 -28.36 2.43
CA LEU A 417 -1.29 -27.40 3.50
C LEU A 417 -0.08 -26.47 3.70
N GLN A 418 1.12 -27.03 3.82
CA GLN A 418 2.38 -26.28 3.94
C GLN A 418 2.55 -25.28 2.79
N ASN A 419 2.38 -25.77 1.54
CA ASN A 419 2.47 -24.91 0.37
C ASN A 419 1.38 -23.81 0.37
N THR A 420 0.16 -24.13 0.79
CA THR A 420 -0.92 -23.14 0.87
C THR A 420 -0.61 -22.04 1.87
N PHE A 421 -0.15 -22.40 3.07
CA PHE A 421 0.25 -21.39 4.07
C PHE A 421 1.39 -20.52 3.55
N ARG A 422 2.42 -21.11 2.92
CA ARG A 422 3.53 -20.39 2.32
C ARG A 422 3.03 -19.37 1.28
N VAL A 423 2.19 -19.82 0.35
CA VAL A 423 1.65 -18.97 -0.74
C VAL A 423 0.81 -17.82 -0.17
N PHE A 424 -0.11 -18.11 0.75
CA PHE A 424 -0.96 -17.05 1.29
C PHE A 424 -0.18 -16.05 2.16
N LEU A 425 0.77 -16.51 2.97
CA LEU A 425 1.54 -15.62 3.85
C LEU A 425 2.56 -14.77 3.08
N PHE A 426 3.31 -15.38 2.17
CA PHE A 426 4.47 -14.71 1.57
C PHE A 426 4.18 -14.19 0.16
N ASP A 427 3.54 -14.98 -0.69
CA ASP A 427 3.33 -14.57 -2.08
C ASP A 427 2.13 -13.60 -2.19
N ILE A 428 1.02 -13.83 -1.44
CA ILE A 428 -0.20 -13.02 -1.48
C ILE A 428 -0.15 -11.88 -0.46
N LEU A 429 -0.02 -12.18 0.84
CA LEU A 429 0.01 -11.15 1.88
C LEU A 429 1.34 -10.37 1.90
N GLY A 430 2.40 -10.87 1.26
CA GLY A 430 3.70 -10.22 1.16
C GLY A 430 4.40 -10.09 2.52
N PHE A 431 4.17 -11.03 3.44
CA PHE A 431 4.88 -11.09 4.71
C PHE A 431 6.29 -11.67 4.52
N GLU A 432 7.09 -11.64 5.56
CA GLU A 432 8.42 -12.25 5.61
C GLU A 432 8.67 -12.84 6.99
N VAL A 433 9.51 -13.84 7.07
CA VAL A 433 9.94 -14.35 8.38
C VAL A 433 10.98 -13.39 8.92
N VAL A 434 10.60 -12.57 9.88
CA VAL A 434 11.58 -11.79 10.66
C VAL A 434 12.06 -12.69 11.78
N GLU A 435 13.33 -13.02 11.77
CA GLU A 435 13.95 -13.62 12.95
C GLU A 435 14.08 -12.52 14.01
N ASP A 436 13.39 -12.68 15.12
CA ASP A 436 13.58 -11.81 16.27
C ASP A 436 15.00 -12.04 16.80
N LYS A 437 15.93 -11.20 16.36
CA LYS A 437 17.29 -11.19 16.90
C LYS A 437 17.27 -11.05 18.44
N ASN A 438 16.26 -10.38 18.97
CA ASN A 438 16.10 -10.18 20.42
C ASN A 438 15.74 -11.45 21.20
N ASP A 439 14.87 -12.33 20.66
CA ASP A 439 14.49 -13.56 21.39
C ASP A 439 15.64 -14.56 21.43
N SER A 440 16.32 -14.78 20.31
CA SER A 440 17.50 -15.68 20.29
C SER A 440 18.65 -15.14 21.14
N ASP A 441 18.90 -13.84 21.09
CA ASP A 441 19.93 -13.19 21.91
C ASP A 441 19.55 -13.18 23.40
N GLU A 442 18.29 -12.99 23.73
CA GLU A 442 17.81 -13.05 25.13
C GLU A 442 17.88 -14.46 25.70
N TYR A 443 17.46 -15.47 24.93
CA TYR A 443 17.59 -16.88 25.33
C TYR A 443 19.05 -17.29 25.42
N LEU A 444 19.89 -16.88 24.46
CA LEU A 444 21.32 -17.12 24.49
C LEU A 444 21.95 -16.48 25.75
N ASN A 445 21.67 -15.20 25.99
CA ASN A 445 22.16 -14.48 27.17
C ASN A 445 21.72 -15.15 28.47
N LYS A 446 20.45 -15.54 28.61
CA LYS A 446 19.94 -16.24 29.81
C LYS A 446 20.59 -17.62 29.97
N THR A 447 20.73 -18.38 28.89
CA THR A 447 21.34 -19.71 28.90
C THR A 447 22.82 -19.64 29.27
N VAL A 448 23.56 -18.71 28.63
CA VAL A 448 24.98 -18.54 28.95
C VAL A 448 25.19 -18.00 30.37
N SER A 449 24.31 -17.09 30.82
CA SER A 449 24.33 -16.60 32.21
C SER A 449 24.13 -17.74 33.23
N LEU A 450 23.18 -18.64 32.97
CA LEU A 450 22.97 -19.83 33.80
C LEU A 450 24.21 -20.74 33.83
N LEU A 451 24.86 -20.95 32.67
CA LEU A 451 26.10 -21.77 32.60
C LEU A 451 27.29 -21.10 33.31
N ILE A 452 27.37 -19.75 33.26
CA ILE A 452 28.35 -18.99 34.04
C ILE A 452 28.10 -19.15 35.54
N GLU A 453 26.84 -19.07 35.97
CA GLU A 453 26.50 -19.29 37.40
C GLU A 453 26.82 -20.71 37.85
N LEU A 454 26.54 -21.73 37.06
CA LEU A 454 26.91 -23.12 37.34
C LEU A 454 28.45 -23.29 37.44
N ARG A 455 29.21 -22.64 36.54
CA ARG A 455 30.68 -22.64 36.61
C ARG A 455 31.20 -21.94 37.85
N GLU A 456 30.64 -20.81 38.25
CA GLU A 456 31.02 -20.09 39.45
C GLU A 456 30.73 -20.91 40.73
N ASN A 457 29.59 -21.60 40.76
CA ASN A 457 29.24 -22.50 41.88
C ASN A 457 30.19 -23.69 41.95
N ALA A 458 30.58 -24.30 40.83
CA ALA A 458 31.58 -25.34 40.79
C ALA A 458 32.93 -24.85 41.36
N ARG A 459 33.38 -23.64 40.96
CA ARG A 459 34.62 -23.02 41.50
C ARG A 459 34.55 -22.77 43.02
N LYS A 460 33.39 -22.27 43.53
CA LYS A 460 33.18 -22.07 44.97
C LYS A 460 33.26 -23.37 45.76
N ASN A 461 32.83 -24.48 45.17
CA ASN A 461 32.87 -25.81 45.75
C ASN A 461 34.20 -26.54 45.48
N ASN A 462 35.23 -25.86 44.96
CA ASN A 462 36.56 -26.41 44.60
C ASN A 462 36.49 -27.52 43.51
N ASP A 463 35.38 -27.63 42.78
CA ASP A 463 35.26 -28.52 41.62
C ASP A 463 35.78 -27.84 40.34
N PHE A 464 37.08 -27.67 40.27
CA PHE A 464 37.73 -27.00 39.14
C PHE A 464 37.59 -27.80 37.85
N LYS A 465 37.51 -29.13 37.91
CA LYS A 465 37.34 -29.99 36.74
C LYS A 465 36.04 -29.69 36.04
N LYS A 466 34.94 -29.58 36.76
CA LYS A 466 33.63 -29.22 36.22
C LYS A 466 33.57 -27.77 35.68
N ALA A 467 34.26 -26.86 36.36
CA ALA A 467 34.34 -25.47 35.90
C ALA A 467 35.09 -25.33 34.57
N ASP A 468 36.16 -26.11 34.37
CA ASP A 468 36.92 -26.12 33.11
C ASP A 468 36.15 -26.82 31.99
N GLU A 469 35.45 -27.92 32.27
CA GLU A 469 34.59 -28.62 31.35
C GLU A 469 33.50 -27.69 30.78
N ILE A 470 32.83 -26.89 31.62
CA ILE A 470 31.84 -25.90 31.18
C ILE A 470 32.47 -24.87 30.25
N ARG A 471 33.67 -24.39 30.57
CA ARG A 471 34.41 -23.42 29.75
C ARG A 471 34.78 -23.97 28.38
N GLU A 472 35.30 -25.18 28.33
CA GLU A 472 35.72 -25.87 27.11
C GLU A 472 34.52 -26.18 26.20
N ASN A 473 33.41 -26.65 26.80
CA ASN A 473 32.18 -26.91 26.06
C ASN A 473 31.61 -25.63 25.42
N LEU A 474 31.59 -24.51 26.15
CA LEU A 474 31.16 -23.21 25.60
C LEU A 474 32.12 -22.74 24.49
N LEU A 475 33.42 -22.89 24.67
CA LEU A 475 34.42 -22.56 23.67
C LEU A 475 34.26 -23.38 22.38
N SER A 476 33.94 -24.68 22.50
CA SER A 476 33.72 -25.58 21.39
C SER A 476 32.57 -25.16 20.47
N ILE A 477 31.53 -24.49 21.02
CA ILE A 477 30.38 -23.95 20.29
C ILE A 477 30.53 -22.46 19.94
N GLY A 478 31.75 -21.88 20.13
CA GLY A 478 32.05 -20.51 19.73
C GLY A 478 31.72 -19.44 20.78
N ILE A 479 31.47 -19.81 22.03
CA ILE A 479 31.24 -18.88 23.15
C ILE A 479 32.49 -18.78 24.03
N ILE A 480 33.09 -17.58 24.03
CA ILE A 480 34.34 -17.33 24.81
C ILE A 480 34.00 -16.63 26.11
N LEU A 481 34.38 -17.26 27.25
CA LEU A 481 34.25 -16.64 28.57
C LEU A 481 35.48 -15.78 28.89
N LYS A 482 35.22 -14.55 29.38
CA LYS A 482 36.25 -13.61 29.88
C LYS A 482 35.97 -13.28 31.35
N ASP A 483 36.86 -13.72 32.22
CA ASP A 483 36.79 -13.42 33.66
C ASP A 483 37.39 -12.03 33.92
N ASN A 484 36.66 -11.18 34.66
CA ASN A 484 37.03 -9.84 35.09
C ASN A 484 36.85 -9.69 36.59
N LYS A 485 37.40 -8.63 37.18
CA LYS A 485 37.25 -8.33 38.64
C LYS A 485 35.76 -8.17 39.05
N ASN A 486 34.87 -7.87 38.13
CA ASN A 486 33.43 -7.65 38.34
C ASN A 486 32.54 -8.82 37.88
N GLY A 487 33.12 -10.03 37.66
CA GLY A 487 32.41 -11.22 37.18
C GLY A 487 32.84 -11.71 35.79
N THR A 488 32.22 -12.80 35.35
CA THR A 488 32.49 -13.41 34.05
C THR A 488 31.58 -12.82 32.97
N ARG A 489 32.14 -12.40 31.85
CA ARG A 489 31.40 -11.99 30.63
C ARG A 489 31.68 -12.95 29.49
N PHE A 490 30.81 -13.00 28.52
CA PHE A 490 31.02 -13.80 27.33
C PHE A 490 31.01 -12.95 26.03
N GLN A 491 31.63 -13.48 25.01
CA GLN A 491 31.52 -12.98 23.63
C GLN A 491 31.40 -14.15 22.65
N LEU A 492 30.73 -13.94 21.54
CA LEU A 492 30.70 -14.88 20.43
C LEU A 492 31.99 -14.74 19.61
N LYS A 493 32.48 -15.87 19.07
CA LYS A 493 33.69 -15.94 18.24
C LYS A 493 33.46 -15.33 16.85
#